data_3dc804c4d2a63959a7b4fda8f9d7e083
#
_entry.id   3dc804c4d2a63959a7b4fda8f9d7e083
#
_cell.length_a   1.000
_cell.length_b   1.000
_cell.length_c   1.000
_cell.angle_alpha   90.00
_cell.angle_beta   90.00
_cell.angle_gamma   90.00
#
_symmetry.space_group_name_H-M   'P 1'
#
loop_
_entity.id
_entity.type
_entity.pdbx_description
1 polymer ?
#
loop_
_entity_poly.entity_id
_entity_poly.type
_entity_poly.pdbx_seq_one_letter_code
_entity_poly.pdbx_strand_id
1 'polypeptide(L)'
;MKGNVIVGQSGGPTAAINSSLAGVYRTAKDRGAGKVYGMLHGIQGLLQERYIDLSEYITNELDAELLKRTPAAFLGSCRFKLPEIHEDREVYDKIFGILNKLDIEAFIYIGGNDSMDTIKKLSDYAIITGHPTRFIGCPKTIDNDLALTDHTPGYGSAAKYIGTSVKEIIRDSFCLEYEKGLVSIIEIMGRNAGWLTGAAALAKGEDCAGPDLIYLPELPFDIEAFGNKVKDLLSKKSSVVVAISEGIRLADGRYVCELGQSIDFVDAFGHKQLSGTANYLASYIAGEIGCKTRAIELSSLQRSASHCASRVDILEAYQVGGAAVKAADEGDSGKMVVLQRLSDDPYQSGTEVKDVHKIANDEKLVPREWVNEDGSYVTDEFVNYVRPLIQGDVSPVMVDGIPRHLYRHI
;
A
#
# COMPACT_ATOMS: atom_id res chain seq x y z
N MET A 1 29.65 -3.83 -6.33
CA MET A 1 29.68 -2.82 -5.24
C MET A 1 30.93 -3.03 -4.39
N LYS A 2 31.53 -1.94 -3.86
CA LYS A 2 32.71 -2.04 -2.98
C LYS A 2 32.42 -1.53 -1.57
N GLY A 3 31.46 -0.63 -1.43
CA GLY A 3 31.03 -0.07 -0.15
C GLY A 3 29.83 -0.80 0.46
N ASN A 4 29.22 -0.18 1.45
CA ASN A 4 28.07 -0.70 2.17
C ASN A 4 26.76 -0.18 1.56
N VAL A 5 25.69 -0.91 1.80
CA VAL A 5 24.31 -0.52 1.44
C VAL A 5 23.55 -0.17 2.71
N ILE A 6 22.75 0.88 2.68
CA ILE A 6 21.77 1.15 3.74
C ILE A 6 20.36 1.18 3.15
N VAL A 7 19.42 0.54 3.85
CA VAL A 7 18.01 0.47 3.42
C VAL A 7 17.08 0.88 4.55
N GLY A 8 16.03 1.62 4.21
CA GLY A 8 14.97 2.01 5.15
C GLY A 8 13.59 1.71 4.61
N GLN A 9 12.63 1.62 5.54
CA GLN A 9 11.21 1.43 5.26
C GLN A 9 10.44 2.64 5.79
N SER A 10 9.47 3.13 5.02
CA SER A 10 8.73 4.35 5.33
C SER A 10 7.26 4.26 4.93
N GLY A 11 6.42 5.07 5.57
CA GLY A 11 4.99 5.15 5.31
C GLY A 11 4.19 3.97 5.90
N GLY A 12 2.99 3.72 5.37
CA GLY A 12 2.13 2.63 5.81
C GLY A 12 2.77 1.25 5.58
N PRO A 13 2.68 0.31 6.55
CA PRO A 13 3.17 -1.04 6.35
C PRO A 13 2.31 -1.83 5.35
N THR A 14 2.87 -2.90 4.77
CA THR A 14 2.16 -3.81 3.85
C THR A 14 2.54 -5.27 4.10
N ALA A 15 1.81 -6.21 3.51
CA ALA A 15 2.19 -7.62 3.51
C ALA A 15 3.46 -7.89 2.66
N ALA A 16 3.79 -7.01 1.71
CA ALA A 16 4.88 -7.21 0.74
C ALA A 16 6.16 -6.40 1.03
N ILE A 17 6.12 -5.40 1.91
CA ILE A 17 7.25 -4.47 2.12
C ILE A 17 8.55 -5.17 2.53
N ASN A 18 8.47 -6.25 3.29
CA ASN A 18 9.63 -7.02 3.72
C ASN A 18 10.17 -7.92 2.61
N SER A 19 9.37 -8.26 1.60
CA SER A 19 9.87 -8.94 0.41
C SER A 19 10.78 -8.01 -0.40
N SER A 20 10.46 -6.72 -0.51
CA SER A 20 11.37 -5.73 -1.09
C SER A 20 12.67 -5.62 -0.28
N LEU A 21 12.58 -5.61 1.05
CA LEU A 21 13.76 -5.61 1.93
C LEU A 21 14.64 -6.85 1.71
N ALA A 22 14.03 -8.03 1.58
CA ALA A 22 14.75 -9.27 1.29
C ALA A 22 15.45 -9.23 -0.08
N GLY A 23 14.79 -8.64 -1.09
CA GLY A 23 15.36 -8.40 -2.41
C GLY A 23 16.58 -7.47 -2.38
N VAL A 24 16.49 -6.37 -1.62
CA VAL A 24 17.63 -5.45 -1.39
C VAL A 24 18.77 -6.19 -0.72
N TYR A 25 18.52 -6.89 0.40
CA TYR A 25 19.55 -7.61 1.15
C TYR A 25 20.28 -8.63 0.27
N ARG A 26 19.53 -9.52 -0.38
CA ARG A 26 20.10 -10.59 -1.19
C ARG A 26 20.93 -10.04 -2.35
N THR A 27 20.36 -9.11 -3.11
CA THR A 27 21.06 -8.55 -4.27
C THR A 27 22.30 -7.76 -3.86
N ALA A 28 22.28 -7.02 -2.76
CA ALA A 28 23.44 -6.31 -2.24
C ALA A 28 24.59 -7.31 -1.90
N LYS A 29 24.26 -8.42 -1.22
CA LYS A 29 25.24 -9.48 -0.91
C LYS A 29 25.79 -10.14 -2.18
N ASP A 30 24.92 -10.47 -3.13
CA ASP A 30 25.31 -11.09 -4.42
C ASP A 30 26.19 -10.14 -5.27
N ARG A 31 26.02 -8.81 -5.14
CA ARG A 31 26.82 -7.77 -5.80
C ARG A 31 28.10 -7.41 -5.01
N GLY A 32 28.40 -8.09 -3.90
CA GLY A 32 29.63 -7.94 -3.16
C GLY A 32 29.66 -6.76 -2.17
N ALA A 33 28.50 -6.22 -1.77
CA ALA A 33 28.43 -5.22 -0.71
C ALA A 33 29.04 -5.76 0.61
N GLY A 34 29.82 -4.92 1.29
CA GLY A 34 30.46 -5.27 2.55
C GLY A 34 29.42 -5.58 3.63
N LYS A 35 28.66 -4.58 4.00
CA LYS A 35 27.54 -4.68 4.94
C LYS A 35 26.25 -4.16 4.31
N VAL A 36 25.12 -4.67 4.83
CA VAL A 36 23.79 -4.16 4.48
C VAL A 36 23.13 -3.70 5.77
N TYR A 37 23.08 -2.38 5.94
CA TYR A 37 22.48 -1.77 7.11
C TYR A 37 20.99 -1.55 6.92
N GLY A 38 20.20 -1.80 7.97
CA GLY A 38 18.78 -1.46 8.04
C GLY A 38 18.56 -0.26 8.95
N MET A 39 17.96 0.83 8.45
CA MET A 39 17.57 1.99 9.25
C MET A 39 16.36 1.64 10.11
N LEU A 40 16.47 1.73 11.42
CA LEU A 40 15.34 1.52 12.33
C LEU A 40 14.44 2.76 12.33
N HIS A 41 13.18 2.59 11.91
CA HIS A 41 12.20 3.69 11.74
C HIS A 41 12.65 4.75 10.73
N GLY A 42 13.21 4.32 9.60
CA GLY A 42 13.53 5.17 8.45
C GLY A 42 14.49 6.33 8.79
N ILE A 43 14.28 7.49 8.15
CA ILE A 43 15.11 8.69 8.34
C ILE A 43 15.12 9.17 9.79
N GLN A 44 13.99 9.11 10.48
CA GLN A 44 13.91 9.53 11.89
C GLN A 44 14.86 8.74 12.78
N GLY A 45 14.94 7.43 12.56
CA GLY A 45 15.88 6.58 13.30
C GLY A 45 17.32 6.76 12.83
N LEU A 46 17.55 6.97 11.54
CA LEU A 46 18.88 7.28 11.01
C LEU A 46 19.47 8.52 11.66
N LEU A 47 18.69 9.60 11.77
CA LEU A 47 19.09 10.82 12.48
C LEU A 47 19.43 10.60 13.97
N GLN A 48 18.97 9.52 14.56
CA GLN A 48 19.29 9.10 15.93
C GLN A 48 20.38 8.02 15.95
N GLU A 49 21.05 7.78 14.83
CA GLU A 49 22.04 6.72 14.62
C GLU A 49 21.53 5.30 14.99
N ARG A 50 20.21 5.06 14.81
CA ARG A 50 19.59 3.76 15.05
C ARG A 50 19.52 2.96 13.74
N TYR A 51 20.46 2.06 13.58
CA TYR A 51 20.55 1.11 12.47
C TYR A 51 21.11 -0.23 12.92
N ILE A 52 20.87 -1.27 12.15
CA ILE A 52 21.33 -2.64 12.41
C ILE A 52 22.06 -3.20 11.19
N ASP A 53 22.96 -4.15 11.40
CA ASP A 53 23.48 -4.99 10.32
C ASP A 53 22.48 -6.12 10.05
N LEU A 54 21.90 -6.16 8.85
CA LEU A 54 20.88 -7.15 8.49
C LEU A 54 21.42 -8.59 8.50
N SER A 55 22.73 -8.79 8.35
CA SER A 55 23.35 -10.13 8.41
C SER A 55 23.27 -10.78 9.79
N GLU A 56 23.02 -10.01 10.84
CA GLU A 56 22.80 -10.53 12.19
C GLU A 56 21.41 -11.18 12.36
N TYR A 57 20.46 -10.83 11.48
CA TYR A 57 19.07 -11.29 11.55
C TYR A 57 18.70 -12.25 10.40
N ILE A 58 19.34 -12.08 9.24
CA ILE A 58 19.13 -12.92 8.07
C ILE A 58 20.38 -13.80 7.92
N THR A 59 20.43 -14.87 8.72
CA THR A 59 21.61 -15.73 8.87
C THR A 59 21.61 -16.92 7.90
N ASN A 60 20.45 -17.26 7.37
CA ASN A 60 20.24 -18.40 6.47
C ASN A 60 19.05 -18.18 5.54
N GLU A 61 18.84 -19.10 4.59
CA GLU A 61 17.74 -19.00 3.59
C GLU A 61 16.34 -19.03 4.25
N LEU A 62 16.17 -19.74 5.37
CA LEU A 62 14.87 -19.75 6.07
C LEU A 62 14.55 -18.39 6.66
N ASP A 63 15.52 -17.67 7.20
CA ASP A 63 15.30 -16.31 7.71
C ASP A 63 14.89 -15.37 6.59
N ALA A 64 15.50 -15.48 5.40
CA ALA A 64 15.14 -14.70 4.23
C ALA A 64 13.69 -15.03 3.75
N GLU A 65 13.31 -16.31 3.75
CA GLU A 65 11.96 -16.75 3.42
C GLU A 65 10.92 -16.33 4.47
N LEU A 66 11.27 -16.35 5.76
CA LEU A 66 10.41 -15.82 6.82
C LEU A 66 10.23 -14.31 6.68
N LEU A 67 11.31 -13.56 6.35
CA LEU A 67 11.22 -12.11 6.14
C LEU A 67 10.22 -11.77 5.04
N LYS A 68 10.26 -12.46 3.89
CA LYS A 68 9.32 -12.25 2.77
C LYS A 68 7.85 -12.43 3.17
N ARG A 69 7.58 -13.29 4.17
CA ARG A 69 6.23 -13.63 4.66
C ARG A 69 5.83 -12.87 5.93
N THR A 70 6.75 -12.12 6.50
CA THR A 70 6.50 -11.30 7.68
C THR A 70 5.75 -10.03 7.26
N PRO A 71 4.55 -9.78 7.78
CA PRO A 71 3.81 -8.56 7.48
C PRO A 71 4.42 -7.35 8.18
N ALA A 72 3.97 -6.17 7.79
CA ALA A 72 4.41 -4.88 8.29
C ALA A 72 5.89 -4.60 7.99
N ALA A 73 6.45 -3.53 8.57
CA ALA A 73 7.82 -3.12 8.32
C ALA A 73 8.78 -3.73 9.36
N PHE A 74 9.62 -4.67 8.97
CA PHE A 74 10.59 -5.33 9.85
C PHE A 74 11.56 -4.35 10.52
N LEU A 75 11.98 -3.32 9.77
CA LEU A 75 12.83 -2.25 10.29
C LEU A 75 12.06 -1.19 11.09
N GLY A 76 10.74 -1.31 11.17
CA GLY A 76 9.88 -0.21 11.59
C GLY A 76 9.72 0.83 10.49
N SER A 77 8.79 1.75 10.68
CA SER A 77 8.47 2.81 9.74
C SER A 77 8.44 4.17 10.44
N CYS A 78 8.52 5.24 9.69
CA CYS A 78 8.29 6.60 10.19
C CYS A 78 7.43 7.40 9.23
N ARG A 79 6.87 8.49 9.74
CA ARG A 79 6.23 9.57 8.99
C ARG A 79 7.05 10.83 9.22
N PHE A 80 8.23 10.91 8.59
CA PHE A 80 9.14 12.04 8.69
C PHE A 80 9.23 12.72 7.34
N LYS A 81 8.82 13.99 7.29
CA LYS A 81 8.97 14.83 6.11
C LYS A 81 10.30 15.54 6.19
N LEU A 82 11.18 15.23 5.23
CA LEU A 82 12.48 15.94 5.14
C LEU A 82 12.21 17.40 4.73
N PRO A 83 12.73 18.40 5.50
CA PRO A 83 12.55 19.80 5.15
C PRO A 83 13.22 20.11 3.81
N GLU A 84 12.89 21.27 3.20
CA GLU A 84 13.63 21.73 2.03
C GLU A 84 15.10 22.08 2.41
N ILE A 85 16.03 21.91 1.46
CA ILE A 85 17.47 22.10 1.72
C ILE A 85 17.77 23.50 2.28
N HIS A 86 17.04 24.51 1.83
CA HIS A 86 17.22 25.89 2.26
C HIS A 86 16.59 26.20 3.63
N GLU A 87 15.67 25.35 4.12
CA GLU A 87 15.01 25.51 5.41
C GLU A 87 15.85 24.94 6.57
N ASP A 88 16.45 23.77 6.36
CA ASP A 88 17.25 23.09 7.39
C ASP A 88 18.38 22.25 6.76
N ARG A 89 19.48 22.89 6.47
CA ARG A 89 20.67 22.23 5.90
C ARG A 89 21.35 21.29 6.92
N GLU A 90 21.25 21.55 8.21
CA GLU A 90 21.93 20.78 9.25
C GLU A 90 21.44 19.32 9.28
N VAL A 91 20.15 19.10 8.99
CA VAL A 91 19.58 17.74 8.88
C VAL A 91 20.26 16.95 7.76
N TYR A 92 20.52 17.58 6.61
CA TYR A 92 21.23 16.94 5.49
C TYR A 92 22.69 16.66 5.85
N ASP A 93 23.41 17.65 6.39
CA ASP A 93 24.80 17.48 6.82
C ASP A 93 24.92 16.32 7.81
N LYS A 94 23.97 16.17 8.75
CA LYS A 94 23.94 15.08 9.68
C LYS A 94 23.71 13.71 9.01
N ILE A 95 22.74 13.61 8.09
CA ILE A 95 22.50 12.39 7.33
C ILE A 95 23.76 11.99 6.57
N PHE A 96 24.35 12.89 5.81
CA PHE A 96 25.54 12.64 5.00
C PHE A 96 26.79 12.33 5.85
N GLY A 97 26.89 12.93 7.02
CA GLY A 97 27.91 12.56 8.02
C GLY A 97 27.81 11.11 8.47
N ILE A 98 26.57 10.61 8.68
CA ILE A 98 26.32 9.20 9.03
C ILE A 98 26.63 8.28 7.84
N LEU A 99 26.25 8.68 6.61
CA LEU A 99 26.54 7.90 5.39
C LEU A 99 28.06 7.74 5.19
N ASN A 100 28.83 8.81 5.40
CA ASN A 100 30.31 8.78 5.36
C ASN A 100 30.88 7.85 6.46
N LYS A 101 30.41 7.98 7.71
CA LYS A 101 30.83 7.15 8.87
C LYS A 101 30.64 5.66 8.59
N LEU A 102 29.58 5.30 7.86
CA LEU A 102 29.23 3.91 7.53
C LEU A 102 29.75 3.45 6.16
N ASP A 103 30.50 4.27 5.44
CA ASP A 103 30.97 3.98 4.07
C ASP A 103 29.85 3.53 3.13
N ILE A 104 28.75 4.31 3.08
CA ILE A 104 27.56 3.96 2.32
C ILE A 104 27.74 4.34 0.84
N GLU A 105 27.75 3.33 -0.03
CA GLU A 105 27.77 3.47 -1.48
C GLU A 105 26.34 3.64 -2.05
N ALA A 106 25.36 2.93 -1.50
CA ALA A 106 23.97 2.98 -1.94
C ALA A 106 22.99 3.16 -0.77
N PHE A 107 22.06 4.11 -0.94
CA PHE A 107 20.96 4.38 -0.05
C PHE A 107 19.64 3.99 -0.74
N ILE A 108 18.97 2.97 -0.21
CA ILE A 108 17.70 2.46 -0.74
C ILE A 108 16.57 2.84 0.21
N TYR A 109 15.51 3.45 -0.29
CA TYR A 109 14.37 3.82 0.54
C TYR A 109 13.07 3.22 0.02
N ILE A 110 12.48 2.32 0.81
CA ILE A 110 11.26 1.59 0.45
C ILE A 110 10.06 2.37 0.97
N GLY A 111 9.22 2.92 0.06
CA GLY A 111 8.07 3.70 0.48
C GLY A 111 7.21 4.25 -0.65
N GLY A 112 6.24 5.09 -0.27
CA GLY A 112 5.30 5.78 -1.15
C GLY A 112 5.80 7.18 -1.59
N ASN A 113 4.86 8.05 -1.96
CA ASN A 113 5.13 9.39 -2.49
C ASN A 113 6.07 10.24 -1.61
N ASP A 114 5.81 10.33 -0.29
CA ASP A 114 6.68 11.09 0.62
C ASP A 114 8.10 10.52 0.71
N SER A 115 8.24 9.19 0.50
CA SER A 115 9.56 8.55 0.47
C SER A 115 10.31 8.88 -0.82
N MET A 116 9.59 9.03 -1.92
CA MET A 116 10.18 9.47 -3.20
C MET A 116 10.59 10.93 -3.14
N ASP A 117 9.84 11.80 -2.46
CA ASP A 117 10.27 13.17 -2.15
C ASP A 117 11.56 13.19 -1.30
N THR A 118 11.68 12.29 -0.34
CA THR A 118 12.93 12.13 0.44
C THR A 118 14.10 11.72 -0.46
N ILE A 119 13.94 10.74 -1.36
CA ILE A 119 14.99 10.33 -2.32
C ILE A 119 15.38 11.48 -3.24
N LYS A 120 14.40 12.21 -3.77
CA LYS A 120 14.62 13.40 -4.59
C LYS A 120 15.53 14.41 -3.86
N LYS A 121 15.13 14.84 -2.66
CA LYS A 121 15.86 15.82 -1.86
C LYS A 121 17.27 15.37 -1.50
N LEU A 122 17.46 14.11 -1.10
CA LEU A 122 18.78 13.58 -0.77
C LEU A 122 19.67 13.44 -2.01
N SER A 123 19.12 13.03 -3.17
CA SER A 123 19.89 12.97 -4.40
C SER A 123 20.32 14.36 -4.91
N ASP A 124 19.44 15.35 -4.79
CA ASP A 124 19.76 16.75 -5.13
C ASP A 124 20.87 17.30 -4.24
N TYR A 125 20.81 17.03 -2.93
CA TYR A 125 21.87 17.42 -2.01
C TYR A 125 23.19 16.72 -2.30
N ALA A 126 23.17 15.44 -2.69
CA ALA A 126 24.37 14.73 -3.13
C ALA A 126 25.03 15.37 -4.35
N ILE A 127 24.23 15.81 -5.32
CA ILE A 127 24.73 16.54 -6.52
C ILE A 127 25.38 17.86 -6.10
N ILE A 128 24.71 18.65 -5.24
CA ILE A 128 25.21 19.95 -4.77
C ILE A 128 26.55 19.82 -4.03
N THR A 129 26.71 18.74 -3.24
CA THR A 129 27.90 18.51 -2.39
C THR A 129 28.96 17.64 -3.05
N GLY A 130 28.67 17.06 -4.23
CA GLY A 130 29.57 16.10 -4.90
C GLY A 130 29.70 14.78 -4.14
N HIS A 131 28.71 14.38 -3.35
CA HIS A 131 28.76 13.17 -2.54
C HIS A 131 28.56 11.90 -3.39
N PRO A 132 29.35 10.83 -3.21
CA PRO A 132 29.34 9.67 -4.10
C PRO A 132 28.17 8.70 -3.88
N THR A 133 27.45 8.76 -2.76
CA THR A 133 26.34 7.84 -2.44
C THR A 133 25.24 7.93 -3.50
N ARG A 134 24.74 6.78 -3.92
CA ARG A 134 23.62 6.63 -4.85
C ARG A 134 22.31 6.49 -4.08
N PHE A 135 21.28 7.25 -4.47
CA PHE A 135 19.97 7.30 -3.83
C PHE A 135 18.91 6.73 -4.75
N ILE A 136 18.31 5.59 -4.39
CA ILE A 136 17.30 4.91 -5.20
C ILE A 136 16.03 4.68 -4.38
N GLY A 137 14.88 5.09 -4.95
CA GLY A 137 13.56 4.79 -4.44
C GLY A 137 13.13 3.36 -4.82
N CYS A 138 12.57 2.64 -3.85
CA CYS A 138 11.94 1.34 -4.03
C CYS A 138 10.45 1.51 -3.73
N PRO A 139 9.55 1.39 -4.74
CA PRO A 139 8.14 1.69 -4.56
C PRO A 139 7.48 0.70 -3.60
N LYS A 140 6.59 1.20 -2.78
CA LYS A 140 5.72 0.43 -1.90
C LYS A 140 4.54 1.30 -1.45
N THR A 141 3.33 0.86 -1.73
CA THR A 141 2.08 1.30 -1.12
C THR A 141 0.96 0.31 -1.47
N ILE A 142 -0.03 0.14 -0.60
CA ILE A 142 -1.25 -0.60 -0.94
C ILE A 142 -2.20 0.26 -1.79
N ASP A 143 -2.05 1.58 -1.77
CA ASP A 143 -2.97 2.52 -2.40
C ASP A 143 -2.87 2.54 -3.93
N ASN A 144 -1.80 1.97 -4.50
CA ASN A 144 -1.53 1.91 -5.94
C ASN A 144 -1.51 3.29 -6.62
N ASP A 145 -1.10 4.32 -5.89
CA ASP A 145 -1.20 5.73 -6.24
C ASP A 145 0.08 6.36 -6.76
N LEU A 146 1.18 5.60 -6.90
CA LEU A 146 2.43 6.11 -7.45
C LEU A 146 2.37 6.26 -8.97
N ALA A 147 2.78 7.43 -9.47
CA ALA A 147 2.87 7.69 -10.89
C ALA A 147 3.99 6.88 -11.59
N LEU A 148 3.88 6.74 -12.91
CA LEU A 148 4.86 6.11 -13.81
C LEU A 148 5.13 4.61 -13.56
N THR A 149 4.52 3.98 -12.59
CA THR A 149 4.55 2.52 -12.40
C THR A 149 3.20 1.92 -12.75
N ASP A 150 3.19 0.71 -13.36
CA ASP A 150 1.92 0.03 -13.64
C ASP A 150 1.13 -0.19 -12.35
N HIS A 151 1.77 -0.76 -11.35
CA HIS A 151 1.20 -0.94 -10.02
C HIS A 151 2.31 -0.91 -8.96
N THR A 152 1.92 -0.94 -7.69
CA THR A 152 2.85 -0.83 -6.56
C THR A 152 2.90 -2.11 -5.73
N PRO A 153 4.10 -2.58 -5.30
CA PRO A 153 4.21 -3.66 -4.35
C PRO A 153 3.45 -3.38 -3.06
N GLY A 154 2.62 -4.34 -2.66
CA GLY A 154 1.67 -4.25 -1.55
C GLY A 154 0.21 -4.18 -2.00
N TYR A 155 -0.07 -3.60 -3.17
CA TYR A 155 -1.42 -3.48 -3.72
C TYR A 155 -2.04 -4.84 -4.05
N GLY A 156 -1.32 -5.72 -4.76
CA GLY A 156 -1.84 -7.02 -5.17
C GLY A 156 -2.29 -7.90 -4.00
N SER A 157 -1.52 -7.93 -2.91
CA SER A 157 -1.88 -8.66 -1.69
C SER A 157 -3.08 -8.04 -0.97
N ALA A 158 -3.15 -6.72 -0.87
CA ALA A 158 -4.29 -6.03 -0.26
C ALA A 158 -5.57 -6.22 -1.09
N ALA A 159 -5.49 -6.12 -2.41
CA ALA A 159 -6.60 -6.37 -3.33
C ALA A 159 -7.13 -7.81 -3.24
N LYS A 160 -6.23 -8.80 -3.13
CA LYS A 160 -6.60 -10.21 -2.91
C LYS A 160 -7.36 -10.40 -1.59
N TYR A 161 -6.85 -9.82 -0.51
CA TYR A 161 -7.51 -9.87 0.79
C TYR A 161 -8.90 -9.23 0.74
N ILE A 162 -9.03 -8.06 0.11
CA ILE A 162 -10.31 -7.35 -0.02
C ILE A 162 -11.30 -8.19 -0.83
N GLY A 163 -10.92 -8.67 -2.02
CA GLY A 163 -11.79 -9.51 -2.85
C GLY A 163 -12.26 -10.77 -2.13
N THR A 164 -11.34 -11.43 -1.40
CA THR A 164 -11.65 -12.63 -0.59
C THR A 164 -12.61 -12.30 0.54
N SER A 165 -12.29 -11.30 1.37
CA SER A 165 -13.11 -10.91 2.53
C SER A 165 -14.49 -10.43 2.13
N VAL A 166 -14.59 -9.62 1.04
CA VAL A 166 -15.89 -9.17 0.52
C VAL A 166 -16.75 -10.35 0.06
N LYS A 167 -16.15 -11.34 -0.61
CA LYS A 167 -16.85 -12.57 -1.02
C LYS A 167 -17.39 -13.37 0.16
N GLU A 168 -16.62 -13.51 1.22
CA GLU A 168 -17.02 -14.18 2.45
C GLU A 168 -18.11 -13.41 3.19
N ILE A 169 -18.02 -12.08 3.27
CA ILE A 169 -19.06 -11.21 3.85
C ILE A 169 -20.37 -11.31 3.06
N ILE A 170 -20.31 -11.40 1.72
CA ILE A 170 -21.50 -11.63 0.89
C ILE A 170 -22.15 -12.96 1.26
N ARG A 171 -21.38 -14.04 1.46
CA ARG A 171 -21.89 -15.33 1.89
C ARG A 171 -22.53 -15.29 3.27
N ASP A 172 -21.89 -14.62 4.24
CA ASP A 172 -22.45 -14.45 5.58
C ASP A 172 -23.75 -13.62 5.53
N SER A 173 -23.78 -12.54 4.75
CA SER A 173 -24.97 -11.70 4.61
C SER A 173 -26.14 -12.45 3.94
N PHE A 174 -25.85 -13.29 2.94
CA PHE A 174 -26.85 -14.05 2.21
C PHE A 174 -27.56 -15.13 3.06
N CYS A 175 -26.89 -15.70 4.06
CA CYS A 175 -27.48 -16.74 4.91
C CYS A 175 -28.45 -16.20 5.98
N LEU A 176 -28.60 -14.87 6.09
CA LEU A 176 -29.40 -14.21 7.10
C LEU A 176 -30.66 -13.61 6.50
N GLU A 177 -31.79 -13.88 7.12
CA GLU A 177 -33.09 -13.34 6.71
C GLU A 177 -33.65 -12.38 7.77
N TYR A 178 -33.99 -11.18 7.34
CA TYR A 178 -34.63 -10.15 8.17
C TYR A 178 -35.85 -9.60 7.43
N GLU A 179 -36.92 -9.27 8.16
CA GLU A 179 -38.19 -8.79 7.62
C GLU A 179 -38.02 -7.63 6.62
N LYS A 180 -37.14 -6.68 6.93
CA LYS A 180 -36.84 -5.52 6.07
C LYS A 180 -35.49 -5.61 5.36
N GLY A 181 -34.87 -6.78 5.38
CA GLY A 181 -33.57 -7.03 4.76
C GLY A 181 -32.38 -6.59 5.60
N LEU A 182 -31.19 -6.85 5.07
CA LEU A 182 -29.88 -6.56 5.65
C LEU A 182 -29.04 -5.71 4.69
N VAL A 183 -28.42 -4.65 5.20
CA VAL A 183 -27.40 -3.90 4.44
C VAL A 183 -26.04 -3.98 5.16
N SER A 184 -25.06 -4.55 4.50
CA SER A 184 -23.67 -4.60 4.99
C SER A 184 -22.83 -3.58 4.22
N ILE A 185 -22.23 -2.63 4.92
CA ILE A 185 -21.38 -1.57 4.35
C ILE A 185 -19.95 -1.81 4.78
N ILE A 186 -19.06 -2.03 3.81
CA ILE A 186 -17.66 -2.39 4.03
C ILE A 186 -16.79 -1.17 3.72
N GLU A 187 -16.14 -0.63 4.73
CA GLU A 187 -15.20 0.48 4.61
C GLU A 187 -13.80 -0.04 4.29
N ILE A 188 -13.22 0.50 3.22
CA ILE A 188 -11.94 0.11 2.66
C ILE A 188 -11.02 1.33 2.64
N MET A 189 -9.73 1.15 2.93
CA MET A 189 -8.73 2.20 2.84
C MET A 189 -8.63 2.77 1.41
N GLY A 190 -8.28 4.03 1.31
CA GLY A 190 -8.11 4.76 0.04
C GLY A 190 -8.61 6.19 0.18
N ARG A 191 -7.77 7.09 0.72
CA ARG A 191 -8.16 8.48 0.97
C ARG A 191 -8.49 9.23 -0.31
N ASN A 192 -7.62 9.14 -1.31
CA ASN A 192 -7.71 9.90 -2.56
C ASN A 192 -7.89 9.00 -3.77
N ALA A 193 -7.39 7.77 -3.72
CA ALA A 193 -7.41 6.81 -4.82
C ALA A 193 -8.23 5.56 -4.45
N GLY A 194 -9.14 5.17 -5.32
CA GLY A 194 -10.12 4.10 -5.11
C GLY A 194 -9.65 2.70 -5.50
N TRP A 195 -8.37 2.49 -5.79
CA TRP A 195 -7.85 1.20 -6.25
C TRP A 195 -8.18 0.03 -5.33
N LEU A 196 -8.04 0.22 -4.01
CA LEU A 196 -8.40 -0.82 -3.02
C LEU A 196 -9.89 -1.06 -2.97
N THR A 197 -10.69 0.01 -2.97
CA THR A 197 -12.16 -0.11 -2.92
C THR A 197 -12.71 -0.79 -4.17
N GLY A 198 -12.18 -0.43 -5.35
CA GLY A 198 -12.52 -1.08 -6.61
C GLY A 198 -12.21 -2.57 -6.62
N ALA A 199 -11.16 -3.01 -5.91
CA ALA A 199 -10.81 -4.42 -5.79
C ALA A 199 -11.91 -5.29 -5.13
N ALA A 200 -12.90 -4.69 -4.45
CA ALA A 200 -14.08 -5.40 -3.98
C ALA A 200 -14.84 -6.11 -5.12
N ALA A 201 -14.77 -5.60 -6.35
CA ALA A 201 -15.36 -6.22 -7.54
C ALA A 201 -14.77 -7.59 -7.86
N LEU A 202 -13.55 -7.90 -7.41
CA LEU A 202 -12.92 -9.22 -7.56
C LEU A 202 -13.69 -10.35 -6.87
N ALA A 203 -14.58 -10.03 -5.92
CA ALA A 203 -15.48 -10.99 -5.29
C ALA A 203 -16.44 -11.65 -6.29
N LYS A 204 -16.72 -10.98 -7.43
CA LYS A 204 -17.59 -11.49 -8.49
C LYS A 204 -16.94 -12.67 -9.21
N GLY A 205 -17.71 -13.73 -9.39
CA GLY A 205 -17.31 -14.95 -10.08
C GLY A 205 -18.53 -15.83 -10.39
N GLU A 206 -18.30 -17.04 -10.86
CA GLU A 206 -19.38 -18.00 -11.19
C GLU A 206 -20.29 -18.31 -9.98
N ASP A 207 -19.71 -18.29 -8.78
CA ASP A 207 -20.35 -18.64 -7.52
C ASP A 207 -20.78 -17.44 -6.67
N CYS A 208 -20.52 -16.20 -7.11
CA CYS A 208 -20.82 -14.99 -6.36
C CYS A 208 -21.10 -13.81 -7.31
N ALA A 209 -22.20 -13.11 -7.08
CA ALA A 209 -22.58 -11.94 -7.89
C ALA A 209 -21.66 -10.70 -7.64
N GLY A 210 -20.83 -10.73 -6.57
CA GLY A 210 -20.06 -9.61 -6.11
C GLY A 210 -20.85 -8.65 -5.20
N PRO A 211 -20.23 -7.54 -4.74
CA PRO A 211 -20.95 -6.49 -4.03
C PRO A 211 -21.96 -5.81 -4.96
N ASP A 212 -22.97 -5.19 -4.39
CA ASP A 212 -24.02 -4.53 -5.15
C ASP A 212 -23.64 -3.14 -5.61
N LEU A 213 -22.90 -2.44 -4.77
CA LEU A 213 -22.44 -1.07 -4.98
C LEU A 213 -20.98 -0.93 -4.56
N ILE A 214 -20.24 -0.13 -5.31
CA ILE A 214 -18.85 0.24 -5.03
C ILE A 214 -18.72 1.74 -5.24
N TYR A 215 -18.32 2.50 -4.20
CA TYR A 215 -18.14 3.94 -4.28
C TYR A 215 -16.68 4.32 -4.04
N LEU A 216 -16.07 4.97 -5.03
CA LEU A 216 -14.68 5.40 -5.04
C LEU A 216 -14.54 6.88 -4.62
N PRO A 217 -13.39 7.30 -4.09
CA PRO A 217 -13.18 8.69 -3.64
C PRO A 217 -12.99 9.69 -4.78
N GLU A 218 -12.75 9.20 -6.01
CA GLU A 218 -12.56 10.03 -7.21
C GLU A 218 -13.82 10.76 -7.65
N LEU A 219 -15.00 10.31 -7.20
CA LEU A 219 -16.27 10.89 -7.60
C LEU A 219 -17.03 11.46 -6.41
N PRO A 220 -17.75 12.58 -6.59
CA PRO A 220 -18.62 13.11 -5.55
C PRO A 220 -19.68 12.08 -5.14
N PHE A 221 -19.88 11.91 -3.84
CA PHE A 221 -20.86 11.00 -3.27
C PHE A 221 -22.15 11.73 -2.91
N ASP A 222 -23.28 11.19 -3.38
CA ASP A 222 -24.63 11.67 -3.10
C ASP A 222 -25.32 10.70 -2.12
N ILE A 223 -25.56 11.15 -0.90
CA ILE A 223 -26.15 10.34 0.17
C ILE A 223 -27.63 9.97 -0.15
N GLU A 224 -28.41 10.88 -0.72
CA GLU A 224 -29.81 10.63 -1.05
C GLU A 224 -29.93 9.63 -2.22
N ALA A 225 -29.12 9.82 -3.27
CA ALA A 225 -29.04 8.88 -4.38
C ALA A 225 -28.60 7.49 -3.92
N PHE A 226 -27.63 7.41 -2.99
CA PHE A 226 -27.20 6.16 -2.37
C PHE A 226 -28.35 5.48 -1.61
N GLY A 227 -29.07 6.22 -0.75
CA GLY A 227 -30.21 5.69 -0.01
C GLY A 227 -31.30 5.15 -0.90
N ASN A 228 -31.63 5.86 -2.00
CA ASN A 228 -32.60 5.45 -3.01
C ASN A 228 -32.19 4.16 -3.73
N LYS A 229 -30.90 4.02 -4.12
CA LYS A 229 -30.39 2.78 -4.72
C LYS A 229 -30.45 1.59 -3.78
N VAL A 230 -30.08 1.76 -2.51
CA VAL A 230 -30.18 0.71 -1.48
C VAL A 230 -31.63 0.27 -1.30
N LYS A 231 -32.58 1.21 -1.24
CA LYS A 231 -34.00 0.92 -1.15
C LYS A 231 -34.53 0.14 -2.37
N ASP A 232 -34.13 0.52 -3.56
CA ASP A 232 -34.50 -0.19 -4.80
C ASP A 232 -33.94 -1.63 -4.80
N LEU A 233 -32.68 -1.81 -4.38
CA LEU A 233 -32.06 -3.13 -4.28
C LEU A 233 -32.78 -4.01 -3.23
N LEU A 234 -33.10 -3.48 -2.04
CA LEU A 234 -33.83 -4.22 -1.01
C LEU A 234 -35.27 -4.59 -1.42
N SER A 235 -35.86 -3.88 -2.39
CA SER A 235 -37.17 -4.28 -2.95
C SER A 235 -37.08 -5.56 -3.79
N LYS A 236 -35.88 -5.94 -4.22
CA LYS A 236 -35.61 -7.07 -5.13
C LYS A 236 -34.92 -8.25 -4.45
N LYS A 237 -34.30 -8.04 -3.29
CA LYS A 237 -33.53 -9.06 -2.58
C LYS A 237 -33.40 -8.75 -1.08
N SER A 238 -33.13 -9.79 -0.27
CA SER A 238 -33.09 -9.72 1.20
C SER A 238 -31.79 -9.14 1.78
N SER A 239 -30.70 -9.06 0.99
CA SER A 239 -29.43 -8.52 1.46
C SER A 239 -28.75 -7.68 0.39
N VAL A 240 -28.13 -6.57 0.82
CA VAL A 240 -27.35 -5.65 -0.01
C VAL A 240 -25.97 -5.49 0.61
N VAL A 241 -24.91 -5.63 -0.21
CA VAL A 241 -23.52 -5.44 0.21
C VAL A 241 -22.91 -4.28 -0.56
N VAL A 242 -22.39 -3.31 0.17
CA VAL A 242 -21.79 -2.08 -0.36
C VAL A 242 -20.33 -2.01 0.05
N ALA A 243 -19.44 -1.77 -0.90
CA ALA A 243 -18.04 -1.41 -0.63
C ALA A 243 -17.87 0.11 -0.81
N ILE A 244 -17.26 0.75 0.16
CA ILE A 244 -17.02 2.20 0.14
C ILE A 244 -15.57 2.51 0.50
N SER A 245 -15.00 3.56 -0.12
CA SER A 245 -13.75 4.13 0.36
C SER A 245 -13.96 4.96 1.62
N GLU A 246 -13.01 4.89 2.55
CA GLU A 246 -12.94 5.81 3.71
C GLU A 246 -12.91 7.28 3.28
N GLY A 247 -12.40 7.56 2.07
CA GLY A 247 -12.15 8.88 1.51
C GLY A 247 -13.26 9.45 0.64
N ILE A 248 -14.45 8.84 0.56
CA ILE A 248 -15.56 9.42 -0.22
C ILE A 248 -15.96 10.79 0.29
N ARG A 249 -16.26 11.71 -0.64
CA ARG A 249 -16.55 13.12 -0.35
C ARG A 249 -17.87 13.53 -0.96
N LEU A 250 -18.54 14.45 -0.27
CA LEU A 250 -19.68 15.17 -0.81
C LEU A 250 -19.27 16.13 -1.93
N ALA A 251 -20.22 16.64 -2.67
CA ALA A 251 -19.99 17.62 -3.73
C ALA A 251 -19.33 18.93 -3.24
N ASP A 252 -19.46 19.26 -1.94
CA ASP A 252 -18.82 20.40 -1.31
C ASP A 252 -17.38 20.12 -0.81
N GLY A 253 -16.86 18.89 -1.03
CA GLY A 253 -15.52 18.46 -0.69
C GLY A 253 -15.34 17.91 0.74
N ARG A 254 -16.36 17.96 1.61
CA ARG A 254 -16.29 17.36 2.95
C ARG A 254 -16.27 15.84 2.86
N TYR A 255 -15.49 15.19 3.73
CA TYR A 255 -15.55 13.74 3.86
C TYR A 255 -16.88 13.30 4.49
N VAL A 256 -17.42 12.18 4.03
CA VAL A 256 -18.67 11.63 4.58
C VAL A 256 -18.51 11.24 6.06
N CYS A 257 -17.35 10.76 6.48
CA CYS A 257 -17.06 10.45 7.89
C CYS A 257 -17.17 11.69 8.81
N GLU A 258 -16.93 12.90 8.32
CA GLU A 258 -17.06 14.15 9.10
C GLU A 258 -18.50 14.48 9.50
N LEU A 259 -19.49 13.86 8.85
CA LEU A 259 -20.89 14.03 9.21
C LEU A 259 -21.30 13.26 10.48
N GLY A 260 -20.55 12.20 10.80
CA GLY A 260 -20.82 11.36 11.97
C GLY A 260 -20.01 11.71 13.22
N GLN A 261 -18.86 12.35 13.07
CA GLN A 261 -17.96 12.68 14.19
C GLN A 261 -16.95 13.77 13.81
N SER A 262 -16.43 14.51 14.80
CA SER A 262 -15.29 15.41 14.58
C SER A 262 -14.01 14.61 14.42
N ILE A 263 -13.20 14.95 13.39
CA ILE A 263 -11.90 14.35 13.15
C ILE A 263 -10.83 15.32 13.68
N ASP A 264 -10.28 15.03 14.86
CA ASP A 264 -9.32 15.90 15.53
C ASP A 264 -7.85 15.46 15.34
N PHE A 265 -7.61 14.20 14.86
CA PHE A 265 -6.25 13.70 14.69
C PHE A 265 -5.73 13.93 13.27
N VAL A 266 -4.60 14.64 13.19
CA VAL A 266 -3.83 14.86 11.95
C VAL A 266 -2.42 14.30 12.14
N ASP A 267 -1.94 13.51 11.19
CA ASP A 267 -0.60 12.94 11.27
C ASP A 267 0.51 13.95 10.88
N ALA A 268 1.78 13.54 11.00
CA ALA A 268 2.94 14.38 10.71
C ALA A 268 3.04 14.84 9.23
N PHE A 269 2.30 14.22 8.32
CA PHE A 269 2.19 14.63 6.91
C PHE A 269 1.00 15.58 6.65
N GLY A 270 0.23 15.93 7.68
CA GLY A 270 -0.96 16.77 7.56
C GLY A 270 -2.22 16.01 7.18
N HIS A 271 -2.21 14.68 7.24
CA HIS A 271 -3.36 13.86 6.87
C HIS A 271 -4.29 13.63 8.05
N LYS A 272 -5.59 13.92 7.87
CA LYS A 272 -6.63 13.53 8.82
C LYS A 272 -6.74 12.01 8.87
N GLN A 273 -6.94 11.44 10.06
CA GLN A 273 -7.30 10.03 10.19
C GLN A 273 -8.76 9.86 9.80
N LEU A 274 -9.01 9.22 8.65
CA LEU A 274 -10.37 8.92 8.19
C LEU A 274 -10.81 7.58 8.78
N SER A 275 -12.03 7.53 9.33
CA SER A 275 -12.73 6.30 9.75
C SER A 275 -14.18 6.64 10.09
N GLY A 276 -15.07 5.63 10.07
CA GLY A 276 -16.46 5.79 10.47
C GLY A 276 -17.42 6.15 9.34
N THR A 277 -16.97 6.19 8.10
CA THR A 277 -17.84 6.38 6.92
C THR A 277 -18.90 5.27 6.85
N ALA A 278 -18.52 4.00 7.04
CA ALA A 278 -19.47 2.89 7.06
C ALA A 278 -20.46 3.00 8.22
N ASN A 279 -20.00 3.40 9.41
CA ASN A 279 -20.86 3.57 10.58
C ASN A 279 -21.91 4.68 10.35
N TYR A 280 -21.49 5.80 9.78
CA TYR A 280 -22.40 6.90 9.45
C TYR A 280 -23.46 6.44 8.44
N LEU A 281 -23.06 5.85 7.32
CA LEU A 281 -23.98 5.40 6.28
C LEU A 281 -24.87 4.26 6.75
N ALA A 282 -24.39 3.34 7.59
CA ALA A 282 -25.21 2.30 8.19
C ALA A 282 -26.31 2.90 9.11
N SER A 283 -25.97 3.91 9.88
CA SER A 283 -26.93 4.63 10.72
C SER A 283 -27.96 5.40 9.88
N TYR A 284 -27.52 6.05 8.80
CA TYR A 284 -28.38 6.73 7.84
C TYR A 284 -29.40 5.76 7.22
N ILE A 285 -28.95 4.62 6.67
CA ILE A 285 -29.81 3.62 6.06
C ILE A 285 -30.77 3.00 7.09
N ALA A 286 -30.31 2.74 8.32
CA ALA A 286 -31.20 2.24 9.38
C ALA A 286 -32.31 3.23 9.72
N GLY A 287 -32.02 4.54 9.75
CA GLY A 287 -33.00 5.60 9.97
C GLY A 287 -34.01 5.74 8.82
N GLU A 288 -33.54 5.76 7.58
CA GLU A 288 -34.37 5.98 6.38
C GLU A 288 -35.24 4.77 5.99
N ILE A 289 -34.72 3.56 6.13
CA ILE A 289 -35.38 2.35 5.64
C ILE A 289 -35.92 1.50 6.80
N GLY A 290 -35.28 1.56 7.98
CA GLY A 290 -35.59 0.74 9.15
C GLY A 290 -35.21 -0.72 8.99
N CYS A 291 -34.25 -1.03 8.10
CA CYS A 291 -33.70 -2.37 7.92
C CYS A 291 -32.55 -2.63 8.89
N LYS A 292 -32.10 -3.91 8.98
CA LYS A 292 -30.87 -4.26 9.70
C LYS A 292 -29.65 -3.74 8.91
N THR A 293 -28.71 -3.09 9.61
CA THR A 293 -27.47 -2.64 9.00
C THR A 293 -26.25 -3.17 9.75
N ARG A 294 -25.14 -3.31 9.03
CA ARG A 294 -23.80 -3.64 9.55
C ARG A 294 -22.77 -2.70 8.93
N ALA A 295 -21.93 -2.12 9.76
CA ALA A 295 -20.71 -1.43 9.33
C ALA A 295 -19.52 -2.35 9.60
N ILE A 296 -18.66 -2.52 8.60
CA ILE A 296 -17.47 -3.39 8.64
C ILE A 296 -16.29 -2.58 8.16
N GLU A 297 -15.36 -2.27 9.05
CA GLU A 297 -14.13 -1.57 8.72
C GLU A 297 -12.99 -2.59 8.56
N LEU A 298 -12.41 -2.72 7.35
CA LEU A 298 -11.28 -3.61 7.14
C LEU A 298 -9.99 -3.09 7.80
N SER A 299 -9.86 -1.76 7.92
CA SER A 299 -8.81 -1.09 8.67
C SER A 299 -7.41 -1.70 8.44
N SER A 300 -6.62 -1.92 9.50
CA SER A 300 -5.25 -2.47 9.40
C SER A 300 -5.17 -3.89 8.84
N LEU A 301 -6.26 -4.68 8.88
CA LEU A 301 -6.26 -6.06 8.41
C LEU A 301 -5.92 -6.14 6.92
N GLN A 302 -6.45 -5.23 6.09
CA GLN A 302 -6.24 -5.24 4.64
C GLN A 302 -4.78 -5.01 4.22
N ARG A 303 -3.94 -4.44 5.08
CA ARG A 303 -2.51 -4.20 4.80
C ARG A 303 -1.56 -5.15 5.53
N SER A 304 -2.06 -5.96 6.46
CA SER A 304 -1.25 -6.86 7.29
C SER A 304 -1.55 -8.34 7.08
N ALA A 305 -2.49 -8.69 6.19
CA ALA A 305 -2.96 -10.06 5.96
C ALA A 305 -1.96 -10.90 5.15
N SER A 306 -0.77 -11.17 5.71
CA SER A 306 0.25 -11.98 5.04
C SER A 306 -0.20 -13.42 4.74
N HIS A 307 -1.19 -13.94 5.47
CA HIS A 307 -1.81 -15.24 5.23
C HIS A 307 -2.64 -15.29 3.93
N CYS A 308 -3.00 -14.15 3.38
CA CYS A 308 -3.74 -13.99 2.12
C CYS A 308 -2.90 -13.25 1.05
N ALA A 309 -1.58 -13.23 1.19
CA ALA A 309 -0.71 -12.51 0.26
C ALA A 309 -0.76 -13.12 -1.15
N SER A 310 -0.67 -12.25 -2.17
CA SER A 310 -0.50 -12.66 -3.56
C SER A 310 0.94 -13.07 -3.84
N ARG A 311 1.13 -14.23 -4.48
CA ARG A 311 2.47 -14.66 -4.88
C ARG A 311 3.09 -13.72 -5.92
N VAL A 312 2.29 -13.20 -6.85
CA VAL A 312 2.73 -12.21 -7.83
C VAL A 312 3.30 -10.99 -7.10
N ASP A 313 2.52 -10.39 -6.21
CA ASP A 313 2.91 -9.20 -5.45
C ASP A 313 4.19 -9.41 -4.62
N ILE A 314 4.29 -10.55 -3.92
CA ILE A 314 5.49 -10.88 -3.11
C ILE A 314 6.74 -11.06 -3.99
N LEU A 315 6.61 -11.69 -5.17
CA LEU A 315 7.72 -11.86 -6.09
C LEU A 315 8.14 -10.54 -6.73
N GLU A 316 7.19 -9.72 -7.16
CA GLU A 316 7.46 -8.40 -7.74
C GLU A 316 8.08 -7.45 -6.70
N ALA A 317 7.61 -7.46 -5.46
CA ALA A 317 8.24 -6.73 -4.36
C ALA A 317 9.72 -7.13 -4.19
N TYR A 318 10.02 -8.42 -4.23
CA TYR A 318 11.41 -8.92 -4.16
C TYR A 318 12.24 -8.44 -5.36
N GLN A 319 11.70 -8.51 -6.56
CA GLN A 319 12.38 -8.07 -7.79
C GLN A 319 12.67 -6.57 -7.77
N VAL A 320 11.71 -5.75 -7.34
CA VAL A 320 11.86 -4.30 -7.22
C VAL A 320 12.96 -3.94 -6.22
N GLY A 321 13.02 -4.61 -5.06
CA GLY A 321 14.10 -4.44 -4.09
C GLY A 321 15.48 -4.76 -4.69
N GLY A 322 15.59 -5.87 -5.41
CA GLY A 322 16.81 -6.26 -6.11
C GLY A 322 17.19 -5.30 -7.24
N ALA A 323 16.20 -4.82 -8.01
CA ALA A 323 16.42 -3.86 -9.08
C ALA A 323 16.95 -2.51 -8.56
N ALA A 324 16.50 -2.07 -7.37
CA ALA A 324 16.99 -0.84 -6.75
C ALA A 324 18.50 -0.91 -6.45
N VAL A 325 18.98 -2.06 -5.95
CA VAL A 325 20.42 -2.25 -5.72
C VAL A 325 21.19 -2.33 -7.03
N LYS A 326 20.66 -3.02 -8.04
CA LYS A 326 21.30 -3.10 -9.36
C LYS A 326 21.47 -1.72 -9.99
N ALA A 327 20.42 -0.91 -9.96
CA ALA A 327 20.45 0.47 -10.47
C ALA A 327 21.55 1.31 -9.78
N ALA A 328 21.64 1.24 -8.44
CA ALA A 328 22.70 1.92 -7.71
C ALA A 328 24.11 1.42 -8.10
N ASP A 329 24.32 0.10 -8.20
CA ASP A 329 25.59 -0.51 -8.61
C ASP A 329 26.01 -0.12 -10.04
N GLU A 330 25.02 0.08 -10.93
CA GLU A 330 25.21 0.54 -12.31
C GLU A 330 25.41 2.06 -12.42
N GLY A 331 25.36 2.80 -11.30
CA GLY A 331 25.67 4.21 -11.20
C GLY A 331 24.46 5.15 -11.24
N ASP A 332 23.25 4.62 -11.23
CA ASP A 332 22.03 5.43 -11.14
C ASP A 332 21.87 6.08 -9.76
N SER A 333 21.32 7.30 -9.74
CA SER A 333 20.95 8.03 -8.53
C SER A 333 19.78 8.97 -8.83
N GLY A 334 18.97 9.33 -7.82
CA GLY A 334 17.80 10.17 -8.02
C GLY A 334 16.71 9.52 -8.86
N LYS A 335 16.60 8.18 -8.78
CA LYS A 335 15.63 7.39 -9.54
C LYS A 335 14.78 6.53 -8.63
N MET A 336 13.60 6.16 -9.10
CA MET A 336 12.75 5.11 -8.52
C MET A 336 12.65 3.92 -9.46
N VAL A 337 12.69 2.72 -8.92
CA VAL A 337 12.31 1.52 -9.66
C VAL A 337 10.82 1.54 -9.94
N VAL A 338 10.41 1.17 -11.13
CA VAL A 338 8.99 1.05 -11.54
C VAL A 338 8.73 -0.36 -12.08
N LEU A 339 7.51 -0.84 -11.87
CA LEU A 339 7.01 -2.04 -12.51
C LEU A 339 6.39 -1.69 -13.86
N GLN A 340 6.68 -2.48 -14.86
CA GLN A 340 6.08 -2.40 -16.19
C GLN A 340 5.33 -3.68 -16.47
N ARG A 341 4.10 -3.56 -16.94
CA ARG A 341 3.33 -4.69 -17.46
C ARG A 341 3.76 -4.95 -18.90
N LEU A 342 4.32 -6.12 -19.15
CA LEU A 342 4.83 -6.52 -20.47
C LEU A 342 3.80 -7.33 -21.26
N SER A 343 2.95 -8.10 -20.56
CA SER A 343 1.88 -8.93 -21.14
C SER A 343 0.82 -9.22 -20.09
N ASP A 344 -0.44 -9.39 -20.52
CA ASP A 344 -1.56 -9.80 -19.68
C ASP A 344 -1.83 -11.31 -19.74
N ASP A 345 -1.58 -11.95 -20.87
CA ASP A 345 -1.80 -13.40 -21.05
C ASP A 345 -0.67 -14.05 -21.87
N PRO A 346 0.23 -14.84 -21.25
CA PRO A 346 0.36 -14.94 -19.79
C PRO A 346 0.86 -13.61 -19.18
N TYR A 347 0.44 -13.33 -17.94
CA TYR A 347 0.89 -12.13 -17.23
C TYR A 347 2.40 -12.13 -17.04
N GLN A 348 3.04 -11.05 -17.44
CA GLN A 348 4.47 -10.81 -17.29
C GLN A 348 4.72 -9.36 -16.90
N SER A 349 5.64 -9.17 -15.97
CA SER A 349 6.10 -7.85 -15.55
C SER A 349 7.62 -7.74 -15.63
N GLY A 350 8.12 -6.53 -15.73
CA GLY A 350 9.53 -6.18 -15.70
C GLY A 350 9.79 -4.99 -14.80
N THR A 351 11.06 -4.68 -14.57
CA THR A 351 11.48 -3.51 -13.79
C THR A 351 12.27 -2.54 -14.66
N GLU A 352 12.03 -1.24 -14.48
CA GLU A 352 12.77 -0.14 -15.07
C GLU A 352 13.04 0.90 -13.99
N VAL A 353 13.90 1.90 -14.25
CA VAL A 353 14.11 3.05 -13.37
C VAL A 353 13.62 4.33 -14.04
N LYS A 354 12.94 5.17 -13.29
CA LYS A 354 12.45 6.49 -13.73
C LYS A 354 12.98 7.58 -12.83
N ASP A 355 13.12 8.77 -13.37
CA ASP A 355 13.52 9.96 -12.64
C ASP A 355 12.51 10.26 -11.50
N VAL A 356 12.99 10.30 -10.26
CA VAL A 356 12.16 10.52 -9.09
C VAL A 356 11.48 11.90 -9.08
N HIS A 357 12.04 12.90 -9.77
CA HIS A 357 11.44 14.24 -9.88
C HIS A 357 10.11 14.25 -10.64
N LYS A 358 9.86 13.22 -11.46
CA LYS A 358 8.62 13.05 -12.22
C LYS A 358 7.57 12.23 -11.49
N ILE A 359 7.91 11.69 -10.30
CA ILE A 359 7.06 10.78 -9.54
C ILE A 359 6.60 11.43 -8.24
N ALA A 360 7.54 12.09 -7.55
CA ALA A 360 7.27 12.72 -6.27
C ALA A 360 6.14 13.76 -6.37
N ASN A 361 5.14 13.62 -5.49
CA ASN A 361 3.95 14.47 -5.39
C ASN A 361 2.94 14.38 -6.56
N ASP A 362 3.00 13.31 -7.36
CA ASP A 362 1.99 13.01 -8.38
C ASP A 362 1.22 11.74 -7.97
N GLU A 363 -0.12 11.79 -8.04
CA GLU A 363 -1.01 10.68 -7.63
C GLU A 363 -1.68 10.04 -8.84
N LYS A 364 -1.62 8.70 -8.92
CA LYS A 364 -2.31 7.90 -9.92
C LYS A 364 -3.70 7.50 -9.41
N LEU A 365 -4.73 8.13 -9.95
CA LEU A 365 -6.13 7.85 -9.63
C LEU A 365 -6.69 6.73 -10.52
N VAL A 366 -7.82 6.14 -10.10
CA VAL A 366 -8.59 5.23 -10.95
C VAL A 366 -9.14 6.01 -12.15
N PRO A 367 -8.89 5.57 -13.40
CA PRO A 367 -9.41 6.24 -14.58
C PRO A 367 -10.94 6.33 -14.55
N ARG A 368 -11.50 7.49 -14.94
CA ARG A 368 -12.95 7.70 -14.92
C ARG A 368 -13.70 6.68 -15.79
N GLU A 369 -13.12 6.28 -16.90
CA GLU A 369 -13.65 5.27 -17.82
C GLU A 369 -13.68 3.85 -17.23
N TRP A 370 -12.98 3.61 -16.12
CA TRP A 370 -13.03 2.35 -15.38
C TRP A 370 -14.09 2.34 -14.26
N VAL A 371 -14.88 3.38 -14.20
CA VAL A 371 -16.04 3.49 -13.31
C VAL A 371 -17.28 3.59 -14.17
N ASN A 372 -18.34 2.88 -13.81
CA ASN A 372 -19.60 2.92 -14.55
C ASN A 372 -20.19 4.34 -14.61
N GLU A 373 -21.19 4.52 -15.49
CA GLU A 373 -21.73 5.82 -15.83
C GLU A 373 -22.29 6.58 -14.61
N ASP A 374 -22.97 5.85 -13.71
CA ASP A 374 -23.59 6.40 -12.50
C ASP A 374 -22.68 6.44 -11.26
N GLY A 375 -21.41 6.06 -11.39
CA GLY A 375 -20.40 6.18 -10.33
C GLY A 375 -20.54 5.20 -9.17
N SER A 376 -21.32 4.12 -9.34
CA SER A 376 -21.63 3.19 -8.24
C SER A 376 -21.03 1.79 -8.39
N TYR A 377 -20.17 1.58 -9.40
CA TYR A 377 -19.45 0.33 -9.63
C TYR A 377 -18.25 0.53 -10.56
N VAL A 378 -17.32 -0.43 -10.59
CA VAL A 378 -16.18 -0.44 -11.52
C VAL A 378 -16.46 -1.32 -12.74
N THR A 379 -15.80 -1.03 -13.86
CA THR A 379 -15.95 -1.77 -15.12
C THR A 379 -15.11 -3.05 -15.16
N ASP A 380 -15.30 -3.86 -16.19
CA ASP A 380 -14.51 -5.08 -16.40
C ASP A 380 -13.02 -4.76 -16.70
N GLU A 381 -12.72 -3.59 -17.27
CA GLU A 381 -11.34 -3.12 -17.50
C GLU A 381 -10.59 -2.99 -16.19
N PHE A 382 -11.22 -2.42 -15.16
CA PHE A 382 -10.65 -2.37 -13.81
C PHE A 382 -10.35 -3.77 -13.28
N VAL A 383 -11.34 -4.67 -13.37
CA VAL A 383 -11.19 -6.06 -12.88
C VAL A 383 -10.09 -6.79 -13.64
N ASN A 384 -10.00 -6.62 -14.96
CA ASN A 384 -8.98 -7.23 -15.81
C ASN A 384 -7.57 -6.71 -15.48
N TYR A 385 -7.44 -5.42 -15.15
CA TYR A 385 -6.18 -4.85 -14.69
C TYR A 385 -5.70 -5.46 -13.36
N VAL A 386 -6.60 -5.65 -12.40
CA VAL A 386 -6.23 -6.13 -11.05
C VAL A 386 -6.07 -7.64 -10.98
N ARG A 387 -6.86 -8.41 -11.74
CA ARG A 387 -6.93 -9.88 -11.64
C ARG A 387 -5.57 -10.60 -11.75
N PRO A 388 -4.63 -10.24 -12.62
CA PRO A 388 -3.30 -10.86 -12.66
C PRO A 388 -2.48 -10.62 -11.39
N LEU A 389 -2.67 -9.47 -10.73
CA LEU A 389 -1.87 -9.05 -9.57
C LEU A 389 -2.19 -9.85 -8.29
N ILE A 390 -3.35 -10.52 -8.24
CA ILE A 390 -3.80 -11.27 -7.08
C ILE A 390 -3.50 -12.77 -7.16
N GLN A 391 -2.73 -13.21 -8.16
CA GLN A 391 -2.58 -14.62 -8.48
C GLN A 391 -1.56 -15.35 -7.59
N GLY A 392 -1.88 -16.61 -7.35
CA GLY A 392 -1.07 -17.55 -6.57
C GLY A 392 -1.08 -17.27 -5.07
N ASP A 393 -0.67 -18.28 -4.31
CA ASP A 393 -0.63 -18.22 -2.85
C ASP A 393 0.80 -18.25 -2.34
N VAL A 394 1.04 -17.54 -1.25
CA VAL A 394 2.26 -17.62 -0.46
C VAL A 394 1.91 -18.31 0.85
N SER A 395 2.20 -19.62 0.92
CA SER A 395 1.94 -20.37 2.15
C SER A 395 2.80 -19.84 3.29
N PRO A 396 2.22 -19.44 4.42
CA PRO A 396 2.98 -19.06 5.59
C PRO A 396 3.72 -20.28 6.17
N VAL A 397 4.88 -20.04 6.79
CA VAL A 397 5.54 -21.06 7.61
C VAL A 397 4.78 -21.16 8.93
N MET A 398 4.14 -22.31 9.18
CA MET A 398 3.31 -22.49 10.36
C MET A 398 4.10 -23.12 11.52
N VAL A 399 3.89 -22.61 12.73
CA VAL A 399 4.34 -23.20 13.97
C VAL A 399 3.18 -23.20 14.96
N ASP A 400 2.84 -24.36 15.50
CA ASP A 400 1.70 -24.55 16.41
C ASP A 400 0.37 -23.99 15.87
N GLY A 401 0.17 -24.09 14.54
CA GLY A 401 -1.04 -23.63 13.88
C GLY A 401 -1.11 -22.13 13.57
N ILE A 402 -0.08 -21.36 13.89
CA ILE A 402 0.00 -19.90 13.68
C ILE A 402 1.18 -19.56 12.74
N PRO A 403 1.05 -18.56 11.83
CA PRO A 403 2.15 -18.11 10.99
C PRO A 403 3.35 -17.67 11.81
N ARG A 404 4.53 -18.27 11.51
CA ARG A 404 5.81 -17.82 12.06
C ARG A 404 6.35 -16.66 11.23
N HIS A 405 6.80 -15.62 11.92
CA HIS A 405 7.43 -14.46 11.31
C HIS A 405 8.90 -14.34 11.73
N LEU A 406 9.71 -13.65 10.92
CA LEU A 406 11.03 -13.25 11.36
C LEU A 406 10.88 -12.18 12.44
N TYR A 407 11.48 -12.40 13.58
CA TYR A 407 11.37 -11.52 14.74
C TYR A 407 12.69 -10.79 15.01
N ARG A 408 12.59 -9.53 15.37
CA ARG A 408 13.70 -8.71 15.84
C ARG A 408 13.47 -8.40 17.32
N HIS A 409 14.37 -8.86 18.18
CA HIS A 409 14.35 -8.44 19.59
C HIS A 409 14.57 -6.92 19.65
N ILE A 410 13.67 -6.23 20.34
CA ILE A 410 13.70 -4.77 20.51
C ILE A 410 14.64 -4.45 21.67
#